data_886f0f5dc68fe1305c0df1b3e19c4b4e
#
_entry.id   886f0f5dc68fe1305c0df1b3e19c4b4e
#
_cell.length_a   1.000
_cell.length_b   1.000
_cell.length_c   1.000
_cell.angle_alpha   90.00
_cell.angle_beta   90.00
_cell.angle_gamma   90.00
#
_symmetry.space_group_name_H-M   'P 1'
#
loop_
_entity.id
_entity.type
_entity.pdbx_description
1 polymer ?
#
loop_
_entity_poly.entity_id
_entity_poly.type
_entity_poly.pdbx_seq_one_letter_code
_entity_poly.pdbx_strand_id
1 'polypeptide(L)'
;MKLYASEDEAYQIRTGREIVEAYPEIYNQWIIQDIKQKLETRAKIRPNIAGGRSIEDIFAIATYDYWQYGIGTAEEFYLEFLGATDEKKCQYITFRNNFNYIDYLNKKEDMHLLHNKWHAYQLLKDAYKREVLLLESEQDFPAFAAFCQRHPSFVVKPVGLGQSMGVRKVEVGDADLRALFNQLFTEIETENGHWNSGTDNGVLVEELIEQGEEMAVLHPASINCVRMFTINLGDGDIRMWYPHIRIGAGGNFICSGATGSVLVGINMCTGMLDTLGIDKFRKGLIQEHPDTHIPIKGFKIPRWRQLCCKAIEMAERVPTLRYIGWDFAYDKDKEWIVIEGNENAELSGSQLIHGGNVRSLKTSSATIPPKNTGGRANIRQDLRTLNRRHRVLKVKRCT
;
A
#
# COMPACT_ATOMS: atom_id res chain seq x y z
N MET A 1 -20.76 22.40 -11.19
CA MET A 1 -20.11 22.47 -12.52
C MET A 1 -20.28 21.13 -13.23
N LYS A 2 -20.60 21.12 -14.54
CA LYS A 2 -20.77 19.89 -15.31
C LYS A 2 -19.45 19.61 -16.01
N LEU A 3 -18.77 18.52 -15.61
CA LEU A 3 -17.50 18.10 -16.20
C LEU A 3 -17.74 17.10 -17.34
N TYR A 4 -16.96 17.23 -18.39
CA TYR A 4 -16.94 16.31 -19.52
C TYR A 4 -15.56 15.68 -19.63
N ALA A 5 -15.51 14.39 -19.97
CA ALA A 5 -14.25 13.76 -20.36
C ALA A 5 -13.71 14.42 -21.62
N SER A 6 -12.45 14.76 -21.64
CA SER A 6 -11.79 15.39 -22.78
C SER A 6 -10.29 15.10 -22.79
N GLU A 7 -9.79 14.78 -23.97
CA GLU A 7 -8.34 14.62 -24.24
C GLU A 7 -7.68 15.93 -24.68
N ASP A 8 -8.46 17.02 -24.85
CA ASP A 8 -7.93 18.35 -25.14
C ASP A 8 -7.26 18.94 -23.89
N GLU A 9 -5.96 19.03 -23.92
CA GLU A 9 -5.14 19.52 -22.81
C GLU A 9 -5.47 20.98 -22.44
N ALA A 10 -5.77 21.82 -23.44
CA ALA A 10 -6.16 23.20 -23.18
C ALA A 10 -7.50 23.28 -22.42
N TYR A 11 -8.43 22.39 -22.73
CA TYR A 11 -9.67 22.25 -21.98
C TYR A 11 -9.42 21.76 -20.54
N GLN A 12 -8.56 20.75 -20.36
CA GLN A 12 -8.20 20.21 -19.04
C GLN A 12 -7.59 21.29 -18.15
N ILE A 13 -6.61 22.03 -18.67
CA ILE A 13 -5.93 23.13 -17.96
C ILE A 13 -6.94 24.23 -17.56
N ARG A 14 -7.73 24.72 -18.51
CA ARG A 14 -8.74 25.75 -18.23
C ARG A 14 -9.72 25.29 -17.16
N THR A 15 -10.26 24.10 -17.33
CA THR A 15 -11.27 23.53 -16.41
C THR A 15 -10.67 23.27 -15.03
N GLY A 16 -9.44 22.79 -14.93
CA GLY A 16 -8.75 22.61 -13.65
C GLY A 16 -8.56 23.92 -12.91
N ARG A 17 -8.19 25.01 -13.61
CA ARG A 17 -8.10 26.35 -13.01
C ARG A 17 -9.47 26.85 -12.52
N GLU A 18 -10.53 26.70 -13.33
CA GLU A 18 -11.90 27.04 -12.93
C GLU A 18 -12.35 26.26 -11.68
N ILE A 19 -11.95 24.99 -11.52
CA ILE A 19 -12.26 24.20 -10.32
C ILE A 19 -11.56 24.79 -9.08
N VAL A 20 -10.27 25.15 -9.20
CA VAL A 20 -9.53 25.76 -8.08
C VAL A 20 -10.18 27.06 -7.63
N GLU A 21 -10.59 27.90 -8.56
CA GLU A 21 -11.27 29.16 -8.28
C GLU A 21 -12.68 28.96 -7.67
N ALA A 22 -13.39 27.93 -8.12
CA ALA A 22 -14.77 27.67 -7.66
C ALA A 22 -14.86 27.03 -6.26
N TYR A 23 -13.76 26.47 -5.73
CA TYR A 23 -13.72 25.76 -4.45
C TYR A 23 -12.58 26.24 -3.56
N PRO A 24 -12.56 27.53 -3.16
CA PRO A 24 -11.47 28.12 -2.36
C PRO A 24 -11.37 27.51 -0.95
N GLU A 25 -12.43 26.90 -0.43
CA GLU A 25 -12.43 26.17 0.84
C GLU A 25 -11.59 24.89 0.78
N ILE A 26 -11.47 24.26 -0.40
CA ILE A 26 -10.63 23.07 -0.65
C ILE A 26 -9.24 23.50 -1.08
N TYR A 27 -9.17 24.44 -2.02
CA TYR A 27 -7.92 24.90 -2.65
C TYR A 27 -7.42 26.22 -2.03
N ASN A 28 -7.14 26.21 -0.74
CA ASN A 28 -6.47 27.33 -0.08
C ASN A 28 -4.98 27.38 -0.48
N GLN A 29 -4.32 28.51 -0.18
CA GLN A 29 -2.92 28.71 -0.56
C GLN A 29 -1.99 27.60 -0.07
N TRP A 30 -2.19 27.10 1.13
CA TRP A 30 -1.36 26.05 1.72
C TRP A 30 -1.52 24.74 0.94
N ILE A 31 -2.74 24.32 0.66
CA ILE A 31 -3.03 23.09 -0.11
C ILE A 31 -2.46 23.18 -1.52
N ILE A 32 -2.64 24.31 -2.19
CA ILE A 32 -2.08 24.53 -3.54
C ILE A 32 -0.57 24.39 -3.52
N GLN A 33 0.10 25.02 -2.55
CA GLN A 33 1.55 25.00 -2.43
C GLN A 33 2.06 23.57 -2.16
N ASP A 34 1.44 22.83 -1.23
CA ASP A 34 1.79 21.44 -0.91
C ASP A 34 1.68 20.52 -2.13
N ILE A 35 0.55 20.60 -2.86
CA ILE A 35 0.35 19.79 -4.07
C ILE A 35 1.38 20.14 -5.14
N LYS A 36 1.61 21.42 -5.40
CA LYS A 36 2.61 21.87 -6.40
C LYS A 36 4.00 21.38 -6.03
N GLN A 37 4.43 21.48 -4.78
CA GLN A 37 5.72 20.97 -4.33
C GLN A 37 5.86 19.47 -4.56
N LYS A 38 4.82 18.70 -4.29
CA LYS A 38 4.79 17.26 -4.56
C LYS A 38 4.87 16.94 -6.05
N LEU A 39 4.15 17.69 -6.88
CA LEU A 39 4.20 17.54 -8.35
C LEU A 39 5.56 17.93 -8.91
N GLU A 40 6.17 19.03 -8.43
CA GLU A 40 7.50 19.45 -8.81
C GLU A 40 8.56 18.38 -8.50
N THR A 41 8.51 17.80 -7.29
CA THR A 41 9.41 16.72 -6.89
C THR A 41 9.31 15.52 -7.86
N ARG A 42 8.09 15.13 -8.23
CA ARG A 42 7.85 14.04 -9.19
C ARG A 42 8.29 14.38 -10.59
N ALA A 43 8.05 15.61 -11.05
CA ALA A 43 8.49 16.06 -12.36
C ALA A 43 10.02 16.05 -12.50
N LYS A 44 10.77 16.38 -11.43
CA LYS A 44 12.24 16.23 -11.40
C LYS A 44 12.69 14.78 -11.56
N ILE A 45 11.97 13.83 -10.95
CA ILE A 45 12.26 12.39 -11.06
C ILE A 45 11.86 11.84 -12.44
N ARG A 46 10.78 12.38 -13.04
CA ARG A 46 10.19 11.93 -14.31
C ARG A 46 9.99 13.08 -15.30
N PRO A 47 11.07 13.78 -15.72
CA PRO A 47 10.97 14.97 -16.59
C PRO A 47 10.34 14.64 -17.94
N ASN A 48 10.57 13.44 -18.48
CA ASN A 48 10.00 13.01 -19.76
C ASN A 48 8.48 12.94 -19.74
N ILE A 49 7.89 12.54 -18.63
CA ILE A 49 6.42 12.45 -18.50
C ILE A 49 5.80 13.83 -18.28
N ALA A 50 6.52 14.74 -17.63
CA ALA A 50 6.09 16.13 -17.52
C ALA A 50 5.98 16.81 -18.90
N GLY A 51 6.77 16.35 -19.88
CA GLY A 51 6.66 16.76 -21.27
C GLY A 51 6.88 18.25 -21.50
N GLY A 52 7.71 18.89 -20.67
CA GLY A 52 7.96 20.34 -20.75
C GLY A 52 6.84 21.23 -20.20
N ARG A 53 5.79 20.65 -19.61
CA ARG A 53 4.69 21.40 -18.98
C ARG A 53 5.18 22.15 -17.74
N SER A 54 4.59 23.32 -17.50
CA SER A 54 4.80 24.06 -16.24
C SER A 54 4.15 23.32 -15.07
N ILE A 55 4.62 23.57 -13.85
CA ILE A 55 4.00 22.98 -12.64
C ILE A 55 2.55 23.46 -12.49
N GLU A 56 2.26 24.68 -12.91
CA GLU A 56 0.92 25.26 -12.92
C GLU A 56 -0.01 24.49 -13.86
N ASP A 57 0.45 24.11 -15.04
CA ASP A 57 -0.35 23.33 -15.99
C ASP A 57 -0.53 21.90 -15.52
N ILE A 58 0.53 21.26 -14.99
CA ILE A 58 0.43 19.92 -14.39
C ILE A 58 -0.55 19.93 -13.21
N PHE A 59 -0.51 20.95 -12.35
CA PHE A 59 -1.45 21.11 -11.24
C PHE A 59 -2.89 21.27 -11.73
N ALA A 60 -3.11 22.05 -12.77
CA ALA A 60 -4.44 22.22 -13.36
C ALA A 60 -4.97 20.91 -13.97
N ILE A 61 -4.13 20.19 -14.74
CA ILE A 61 -4.48 18.87 -15.29
C ILE A 61 -4.77 17.88 -14.18
N ALA A 62 -3.91 17.77 -13.17
CA ALA A 62 -4.12 16.87 -12.04
C ALA A 62 -5.40 17.21 -11.25
N THR A 63 -5.75 18.50 -11.13
CA THR A 63 -7.01 18.92 -10.53
C THR A 63 -8.20 18.46 -11.37
N TYR A 64 -8.17 18.67 -12.69
CA TYR A 64 -9.19 18.17 -13.60
C TYR A 64 -9.32 16.65 -13.51
N ASP A 65 -8.23 15.91 -13.56
CA ASP A 65 -8.19 14.45 -13.51
C ASP A 65 -8.70 13.89 -12.18
N TYR A 66 -8.38 14.55 -11.07
CA TYR A 66 -8.96 14.17 -9.77
C TYR A 66 -10.50 14.33 -9.76
N TRP A 67 -11.01 15.43 -10.28
CA TRP A 67 -12.46 15.68 -10.29
C TRP A 67 -13.20 14.81 -11.30
N GLN A 68 -12.62 14.59 -12.46
CA GLN A 68 -13.25 13.79 -13.53
C GLN A 68 -13.12 12.29 -13.28
N TYR A 69 -11.92 11.80 -12.95
CA TYR A 69 -11.61 10.37 -12.88
C TYR A 69 -11.29 9.89 -11.45
N GLY A 70 -11.03 10.79 -10.51
CA GLY A 70 -10.58 10.45 -9.16
C GLY A 70 -9.11 10.07 -9.07
N ILE A 71 -8.30 10.53 -10.03
CA ILE A 71 -6.85 10.27 -10.09
C ILE A 71 -6.13 11.09 -9.01
N GLY A 72 -5.34 10.42 -8.18
CA GLY A 72 -4.50 11.09 -7.18
C GLY A 72 -3.24 11.70 -7.80
N THR A 73 -2.68 12.74 -7.16
CA THR A 73 -1.48 13.43 -7.67
C THR A 73 -0.25 12.53 -7.86
N ALA A 74 -0.15 11.42 -7.13
CA ALA A 74 0.91 10.44 -7.31
C ALA A 74 0.67 9.57 -8.54
N GLU A 75 -0.58 9.22 -8.80
CA GLU A 75 -0.97 8.33 -9.90
C GLU A 75 -0.72 8.96 -11.27
N GLU A 76 -0.79 10.30 -11.38
CA GLU A 76 -0.45 11.03 -12.61
C GLU A 76 0.91 10.58 -13.17
N PHE A 77 1.89 10.36 -12.28
CA PHE A 77 3.25 9.97 -12.63
C PHE A 77 3.46 8.46 -12.60
N TYR A 78 2.91 7.75 -11.60
CA TYR A 78 3.13 6.30 -11.48
C TYR A 78 2.43 5.53 -12.59
N LEU A 79 1.20 5.92 -12.92
CA LEU A 79 0.37 5.25 -13.92
C LEU A 79 0.40 5.94 -15.29
N GLU A 80 1.22 7.00 -15.40
CA GLU A 80 1.43 7.75 -16.64
C GLU A 80 0.12 8.30 -17.22
N PHE A 81 -0.63 9.04 -16.38
CA PHE A 81 -1.91 9.62 -16.77
C PHE A 81 -1.79 11.01 -17.42
N LEU A 82 -0.71 11.74 -17.16
CA LEU A 82 -0.47 13.03 -17.85
C LEU A 82 -0.43 12.82 -19.37
N GLY A 83 -1.40 13.43 -20.06
CA GLY A 83 -1.56 13.28 -21.51
C GLY A 83 -2.09 11.91 -21.96
N ALA A 84 -2.57 11.07 -21.03
CA ALA A 84 -3.17 9.80 -21.38
C ALA A 84 -4.62 9.95 -21.88
N THR A 85 -5.02 9.00 -22.73
CA THR A 85 -6.41 8.95 -23.24
C THR A 85 -7.42 8.63 -22.14
N ASP A 86 -8.66 9.05 -22.33
CA ASP A 86 -9.78 8.71 -21.45
C ASP A 86 -9.93 7.19 -21.30
N GLU A 87 -9.74 6.46 -22.39
CA GLU A 87 -9.77 5.00 -22.37
C GLU A 87 -8.76 4.42 -21.40
N LYS A 88 -7.50 4.91 -21.42
CA LYS A 88 -6.46 4.48 -20.48
C LYS A 88 -6.85 4.82 -19.05
N LYS A 89 -7.23 6.07 -18.76
CA LYS A 89 -7.63 6.51 -17.41
C LYS A 89 -8.78 5.67 -16.83
N CYS A 90 -9.76 5.31 -17.67
CA CYS A 90 -10.90 4.48 -17.28
C CYS A 90 -10.58 2.99 -17.06
N GLN A 91 -9.38 2.52 -17.38
CA GLN A 91 -8.97 1.13 -17.13
C GLN A 91 -8.50 0.89 -15.69
N TYR A 92 -8.27 1.94 -14.90
CA TYR A 92 -7.71 1.85 -13.56
C TYR A 92 -8.75 2.12 -12.48
N ILE A 93 -8.55 1.50 -11.32
CA ILE A 93 -9.19 1.92 -10.07
C ILE A 93 -8.34 3.05 -9.53
N THR A 94 -8.80 4.27 -9.74
CA THR A 94 -8.10 5.47 -9.32
C THR A 94 -8.21 5.70 -7.82
N PHE A 95 -7.37 6.55 -7.27
CA PHE A 95 -7.27 6.86 -5.83
C PHE A 95 -8.64 7.04 -5.16
N ARG A 96 -9.46 7.97 -5.64
CA ARG A 96 -10.79 8.22 -5.06
C ARG A 96 -11.70 7.00 -5.18
N ASN A 97 -11.66 6.29 -6.31
CA ASN A 97 -12.48 5.10 -6.51
C ASN A 97 -12.05 3.96 -5.59
N ASN A 98 -10.75 3.80 -5.30
CA ASN A 98 -10.25 2.83 -4.35
C ASN A 98 -10.82 3.09 -2.94
N PHE A 99 -10.80 4.33 -2.47
CA PHE A 99 -11.41 4.69 -1.19
C PHE A 99 -12.93 4.47 -1.17
N ASN A 100 -13.64 4.74 -2.27
CA ASN A 100 -15.06 4.41 -2.36
C ASN A 100 -15.32 2.90 -2.23
N TYR A 101 -14.43 2.04 -2.77
CA TYR A 101 -14.52 0.58 -2.57
C TYR A 101 -14.25 0.19 -1.12
N ILE A 102 -13.24 0.79 -0.49
CA ILE A 102 -12.90 0.57 0.91
C ILE A 102 -14.10 0.93 1.79
N ASP A 103 -14.64 2.13 1.66
CA ASP A 103 -15.81 2.61 2.42
C ASP A 103 -17.06 1.74 2.23
N TYR A 104 -17.20 1.13 1.08
CA TYR A 104 -18.32 0.23 0.80
C TYR A 104 -18.11 -1.18 1.36
N LEU A 105 -16.88 -1.69 1.34
CA LEU A 105 -16.56 -3.06 1.69
C LEU A 105 -16.19 -3.22 3.16
N ASN A 106 -15.49 -2.25 3.73
CA ASN A 106 -15.03 -2.29 5.11
C ASN A 106 -16.03 -1.58 6.02
N LYS A 107 -16.31 -2.21 7.14
CA LYS A 107 -17.16 -1.64 8.16
C LYS A 107 -16.35 -0.61 8.94
N LYS A 108 -16.74 0.66 8.83
CA LYS A 108 -15.95 1.80 9.32
C LYS A 108 -15.61 1.69 10.81
N GLU A 109 -16.56 1.26 11.63
CA GLU A 109 -16.39 1.08 13.07
C GLU A 109 -15.38 -0.01 13.43
N ASP A 110 -15.09 -0.94 12.53
CA ASP A 110 -14.17 -2.06 12.76
C ASP A 110 -12.78 -1.84 12.13
N MET A 111 -12.58 -0.73 11.40
CA MET A 111 -11.28 -0.44 10.75
C MET A 111 -10.14 -0.32 11.76
N HIS A 112 -10.43 0.11 12.99
CA HIS A 112 -9.45 0.19 14.08
C HIS A 112 -8.81 -1.16 14.43
N LEU A 113 -9.45 -2.29 14.08
CA LEU A 113 -8.90 -3.64 14.32
C LEU A 113 -7.59 -3.89 13.58
N LEU A 114 -7.37 -3.24 12.44
CA LEU A 114 -6.12 -3.36 11.68
C LEU A 114 -5.35 -2.02 11.62
N HIS A 115 -6.03 -0.88 11.69
CA HIS A 115 -5.39 0.43 11.70
C HIS A 115 -4.46 0.59 12.89
N ASN A 116 -4.93 0.24 14.07
CA ASN A 116 -4.11 0.20 15.27
C ASN A 116 -3.27 -1.08 15.29
N LYS A 117 -1.96 -0.96 15.14
CA LYS A 117 -1.04 -2.09 15.01
C LYS A 117 -1.01 -2.99 16.25
N TRP A 118 -1.28 -2.43 17.44
CA TRP A 118 -1.39 -3.24 18.65
C TRP A 118 -2.64 -4.10 18.65
N HIS A 119 -3.79 -3.55 18.26
CA HIS A 119 -5.01 -4.34 18.10
C HIS A 119 -4.84 -5.43 17.06
N ALA A 120 -4.21 -5.11 15.92
CA ALA A 120 -3.90 -6.10 14.89
C ALA A 120 -2.99 -7.23 15.42
N TYR A 121 -1.96 -6.89 16.19
CA TYR A 121 -1.10 -7.88 16.82
C TYR A 121 -1.87 -8.77 17.79
N GLN A 122 -2.68 -8.19 18.70
CA GLN A 122 -3.45 -8.96 19.65
C GLN A 122 -4.41 -9.95 18.97
N LEU A 123 -5.05 -9.52 17.89
CA LEU A 123 -5.99 -10.32 17.12
C LEU A 123 -5.31 -11.46 16.32
N LEU A 124 -4.09 -11.20 15.82
CA LEU A 124 -3.38 -12.08 14.90
C LEU A 124 -2.05 -12.59 15.45
N LYS A 125 -1.87 -12.58 16.78
CA LYS A 125 -0.60 -12.87 17.48
C LYS A 125 0.07 -14.16 17.02
N ASP A 126 -0.70 -15.22 16.86
CA ASP A 126 -0.22 -16.54 16.40
C ASP A 126 0.27 -16.52 14.94
N ALA A 127 -0.21 -15.58 14.13
CA ALA A 127 0.25 -15.38 12.76
C ALA A 127 1.45 -14.43 12.64
N TYR A 128 1.65 -13.58 13.65
CA TYR A 128 2.85 -12.71 13.72
C TYR A 128 4.10 -13.49 14.10
N LYS A 129 3.99 -14.51 14.95
CA LYS A 129 5.08 -15.41 15.39
C LYS A 129 6.36 -14.68 15.85
N ARG A 130 6.23 -13.52 16.42
CA ARG A 130 7.31 -12.73 17.00
C ARG A 130 6.81 -11.99 18.23
N GLU A 131 7.74 -11.64 19.11
CA GLU A 131 7.42 -10.83 20.27
C GLU A 131 7.17 -9.38 19.87
N VAL A 132 6.07 -8.82 20.36
CA VAL A 132 5.73 -7.39 20.20
C VAL A 132 5.36 -6.85 21.56
N LEU A 133 5.90 -5.72 21.93
CA LEU A 133 5.60 -5.01 23.18
C LEU A 133 5.09 -3.61 22.84
N LEU A 134 3.99 -3.23 23.47
CA LEU A 134 3.46 -1.87 23.43
C LEU A 134 4.08 -1.05 24.56
N LEU A 135 4.53 0.14 24.26
CA LEU A 135 5.00 1.14 25.21
C LEU A 135 4.09 2.35 25.15
N GLU A 136 3.41 2.66 26.27
CA GLU A 136 2.47 3.79 26.37
C GLU A 136 2.85 4.77 27.49
N SER A 137 3.66 4.33 28.45
CA SER A 137 4.00 5.11 29.63
C SER A 137 5.34 4.73 30.25
N GLU A 138 5.83 5.54 31.18
CA GLU A 138 7.02 5.26 31.98
C GLU A 138 6.95 3.92 32.76
N GLN A 139 5.76 3.43 33.01
CA GLN A 139 5.54 2.15 33.72
C GLN A 139 5.96 0.94 32.89
N ASP A 140 6.09 1.10 31.56
CA ASP A 140 6.46 0.04 30.63
C ASP A 140 8.00 -0.19 30.56
N PHE A 141 8.78 0.66 31.20
CA PHE A 141 10.24 0.54 31.19
C PHE A 141 10.78 -0.82 31.66
N PRO A 142 10.28 -1.45 32.76
CA PRO A 142 10.79 -2.77 33.16
C PRO A 142 10.54 -3.85 32.08
N ALA A 143 9.40 -3.80 31.42
CA ALA A 143 9.08 -4.71 30.32
C ALA A 143 9.97 -4.45 29.09
N PHE A 144 10.22 -3.18 28.77
CA PHE A 144 11.15 -2.78 27.71
C PHE A 144 12.57 -3.25 27.99
N ALA A 145 13.09 -3.06 29.22
CA ALA A 145 14.42 -3.51 29.59
C ALA A 145 14.56 -5.03 29.47
N ALA A 146 13.54 -5.79 29.91
CA ALA A 146 13.52 -7.23 29.73
C ALA A 146 13.41 -7.67 28.26
N PHE A 147 12.69 -6.92 27.43
CA PHE A 147 12.62 -7.14 25.98
C PHE A 147 14.00 -6.93 25.33
N CYS A 148 14.70 -5.84 25.66
CA CYS A 148 16.05 -5.54 25.13
C CYS A 148 17.09 -6.62 25.49
N GLN A 149 16.95 -7.27 26.63
CA GLN A 149 17.84 -8.38 27.01
C GLN A 149 17.67 -9.61 26.11
N ARG A 150 16.45 -9.86 25.61
CA ARG A 150 16.17 -10.97 24.69
C ARG A 150 16.42 -10.60 23.23
N HIS A 151 16.22 -9.34 22.90
CA HIS A 151 16.31 -8.83 21.54
C HIS A 151 17.30 -7.65 21.48
N PRO A 152 18.61 -7.92 21.28
CA PRO A 152 19.65 -6.88 21.23
C PRO A 152 19.50 -5.96 20.01
N SER A 153 18.66 -6.32 19.04
CA SER A 153 18.20 -5.47 17.98
C SER A 153 16.71 -5.72 17.71
N PHE A 154 15.97 -4.66 17.40
CA PHE A 154 14.53 -4.72 17.23
C PHE A 154 14.01 -3.63 16.28
N VAL A 155 12.74 -3.71 15.90
CA VAL A 155 12.05 -2.69 15.10
C VAL A 155 11.17 -1.84 16.00
N VAL A 156 11.19 -0.53 15.74
CA VAL A 156 10.29 0.44 16.37
C VAL A 156 9.26 0.89 15.35
N LYS A 157 7.99 0.96 15.78
CA LYS A 157 6.87 1.42 14.93
C LYS A 157 5.91 2.28 15.75
N PRO A 158 5.49 3.45 15.25
CA PRO A 158 4.33 4.14 15.80
C PRO A 158 3.05 3.31 15.65
N VAL A 159 2.18 3.32 16.66
CA VAL A 159 0.96 2.49 16.67
C VAL A 159 0.02 2.84 15.51
N GLY A 160 -0.25 4.12 15.27
CA GLY A 160 -1.26 4.59 14.32
C GLY A 160 -0.74 5.08 12.96
N LEU A 161 0.59 5.15 12.75
CA LEU A 161 1.13 5.69 11.49
C LEU A 161 1.27 4.62 10.40
N GLY A 162 0.92 4.99 9.17
CA GLY A 162 1.05 4.15 7.97
C GLY A 162 2.29 4.47 7.13
N GLN A 163 2.42 3.85 5.97
CA GLN A 163 3.44 4.11 4.94
C GLN A 163 4.89 3.99 5.42
N SER A 164 5.14 3.16 6.44
CA SER A 164 6.45 2.98 7.09
C SER A 164 7.00 4.26 7.77
N MET A 165 6.16 5.25 8.04
CA MET A 165 6.58 6.44 8.79
C MET A 165 6.99 6.03 10.21
N GLY A 166 8.13 6.54 10.68
CA GLY A 166 8.69 6.26 11.99
C GLY A 166 9.18 4.82 12.21
N VAL A 167 9.10 3.97 11.19
CA VAL A 167 9.62 2.59 11.29
C VAL A 167 11.13 2.60 11.17
N ARG A 168 11.82 2.06 12.17
CA ARG A 168 13.27 1.95 12.17
C ARG A 168 13.78 0.72 12.93
N LYS A 169 14.97 0.30 12.58
CA LYS A 169 15.73 -0.69 13.34
C LYS A 169 16.52 0.03 14.44
N VAL A 170 16.54 -0.55 15.61
CA VAL A 170 17.33 -0.11 16.77
C VAL A 170 18.28 -1.22 17.17
N GLU A 171 19.55 -0.87 17.36
CA GLU A 171 20.56 -1.73 17.95
C GLU A 171 20.79 -1.26 19.39
N VAL A 172 20.64 -2.16 20.35
CA VAL A 172 20.78 -1.82 21.77
C VAL A 172 22.24 -1.51 22.11
N GLY A 173 23.18 -2.37 21.71
CA GLY A 173 24.60 -2.20 21.99
C GLY A 173 24.87 -1.92 23.47
N ASP A 174 25.74 -0.92 23.74
CA ASP A 174 26.06 -0.43 25.07
C ASP A 174 25.18 0.77 25.51
N ALA A 175 24.03 0.97 24.88
CA ALA A 175 23.18 2.11 25.19
C ALA A 175 22.62 2.04 26.61
N ASP A 176 22.49 3.22 27.24
CA ASP A 176 21.67 3.36 28.43
C ASP A 176 20.20 3.10 28.06
N LEU A 177 19.65 1.99 28.55
CA LEU A 177 18.28 1.59 28.24
C LEU A 177 17.24 2.61 28.66
N ARG A 178 17.49 3.38 29.73
CA ARG A 178 16.57 4.44 30.17
C ARG A 178 16.60 5.63 29.20
N ALA A 179 17.78 6.02 28.76
CA ALA A 179 17.94 7.06 27.76
C ALA A 179 17.31 6.67 26.43
N LEU A 180 17.54 5.41 25.99
CA LEU A 180 16.93 4.86 24.77
C LEU A 180 15.39 4.85 24.86
N PHE A 181 14.83 4.39 25.99
CA PHE A 181 13.40 4.37 26.23
C PHE A 181 12.78 5.78 26.11
N ASN A 182 13.37 6.77 26.79
CA ASN A 182 12.91 8.15 26.74
C ASN A 182 13.00 8.75 25.34
N GLN A 183 14.05 8.42 24.60
CA GLN A 183 14.22 8.85 23.22
C GLN A 183 13.09 8.32 22.31
N LEU A 184 12.67 7.06 22.47
CA LEU A 184 11.58 6.48 21.68
C LEU A 184 10.29 7.28 21.83
N PHE A 185 9.93 7.68 23.05
CA PHE A 185 8.74 8.50 23.28
C PHE A 185 8.85 9.91 22.67
N THR A 186 9.96 10.59 22.87
CA THR A 186 10.18 11.95 22.34
C THR A 186 10.09 11.99 20.82
N GLU A 187 10.70 11.01 20.13
CA GLU A 187 10.70 10.93 18.68
C GLU A 187 9.29 10.69 18.15
N ILE A 188 8.52 9.81 18.78
CA ILE A 188 7.15 9.48 18.34
C ILE A 188 6.16 10.60 18.64
N GLU A 189 6.31 11.31 19.76
CA GLU A 189 5.52 12.53 20.02
C GLU A 189 5.74 13.56 18.91
N THR A 190 6.98 13.72 18.45
CA THR A 190 7.32 14.64 17.37
C THR A 190 6.73 14.18 16.02
N GLU A 191 6.79 12.90 15.73
CA GLU A 191 6.22 12.32 14.49
C GLU A 191 4.69 12.32 14.51
N ASN A 192 4.05 11.97 15.64
CA ASN A 192 2.60 12.02 15.82
C ASN A 192 2.05 13.44 15.81
N GLY A 193 2.82 14.44 16.26
CA GLY A 193 2.40 15.85 16.26
C GLY A 193 2.05 16.39 14.87
N HIS A 194 2.56 15.78 13.80
CA HIS A 194 2.23 16.12 12.43
C HIS A 194 0.99 15.40 11.86
N TRP A 195 0.57 14.27 12.48
CA TRP A 195 -0.46 13.38 11.94
C TRP A 195 -1.46 12.92 13.02
N ASN A 196 -1.73 13.74 13.99
CA ASN A 196 -2.50 13.40 15.18
C ASN A 196 -3.92 12.90 14.84
N SER A 197 -4.10 11.58 14.80
CA SER A 197 -5.41 10.92 14.76
C SER A 197 -6.02 10.70 16.16
N GLY A 198 -5.50 11.35 17.15
CA GLY A 198 -6.15 11.60 18.46
C GLY A 198 -6.23 10.44 19.44
N THR A 199 -6.08 9.18 19.07
CA THR A 199 -6.36 8.05 19.99
C THR A 199 -5.33 6.94 19.99
N ASP A 200 -4.45 6.86 18.99
CA ASP A 200 -3.49 5.77 18.85
C ASP A 200 -2.08 6.22 19.27
N ASN A 201 -1.95 6.63 20.52
CA ASN A 201 -0.66 6.98 21.10
C ASN A 201 0.06 5.70 21.53
N GLY A 202 1.37 5.65 21.31
CA GLY A 202 2.21 4.55 21.74
C GLY A 202 3.24 4.12 20.70
N VAL A 203 4.19 3.37 21.20
CA VAL A 203 5.31 2.83 20.45
C VAL A 203 5.25 1.31 20.50
N LEU A 204 5.30 0.65 19.37
CA LEU A 204 5.56 -0.77 19.31
C LEU A 204 7.06 -1.02 19.17
N VAL A 205 7.58 -1.92 19.98
CA VAL A 205 8.88 -2.55 19.76
C VAL A 205 8.64 -4.01 19.38
N GLU A 206 9.22 -4.43 18.26
CA GLU A 206 8.98 -5.75 17.69
C GLU A 206 10.32 -6.49 17.51
N GLU A 207 10.35 -7.76 17.87
CA GLU A 207 11.41 -8.68 17.49
C GLU A 207 11.66 -8.62 15.98
N LEU A 208 12.92 -8.65 15.57
CA LEU A 208 13.30 -8.68 14.17
C LEU A 208 12.83 -9.97 13.50
N ILE A 209 12.22 -9.83 12.34
CA ILE A 209 11.95 -10.98 11.49
C ILE A 209 13.26 -11.42 10.86
N GLU A 210 13.67 -12.66 11.11
CA GLU A 210 14.76 -13.29 10.39
C GLU A 210 14.20 -13.93 9.13
N GLN A 211 14.61 -13.39 7.98
CA GLN A 211 14.12 -13.84 6.68
C GLN A 211 14.66 -15.23 6.31
N GLY A 212 13.79 -16.09 5.79
CA GLY A 212 14.18 -17.41 5.28
C GLY A 212 15.13 -17.31 4.08
N GLU A 213 16.10 -18.23 4.02
CA GLU A 213 17.17 -18.22 3.02
C GLU A 213 16.66 -18.18 1.59
N GLU A 214 15.56 -18.90 1.31
CA GLU A 214 14.96 -18.96 -0.02
C GLU A 214 14.48 -17.60 -0.54
N MET A 215 14.08 -16.70 0.38
CA MET A 215 13.71 -15.33 0.02
C MET A 215 14.88 -14.36 0.13
N ALA A 216 15.81 -14.62 1.05
CA ALA A 216 16.98 -13.76 1.26
C ALA A 216 17.90 -13.67 0.03
N VAL A 217 17.88 -14.66 -0.85
CA VAL A 217 18.66 -14.62 -2.10
C VAL A 217 18.27 -13.42 -2.99
N LEU A 218 17.02 -12.96 -2.92
CA LEU A 218 16.59 -11.79 -3.68
C LEU A 218 17.22 -10.51 -3.13
N HIS A 219 17.14 -10.30 -1.83
CA HIS A 219 17.79 -9.20 -1.11
C HIS A 219 17.90 -9.55 0.38
N PRO A 220 19.11 -9.73 0.92
CA PRO A 220 19.30 -10.19 2.30
C PRO A 220 19.17 -9.08 3.36
N ALA A 221 19.35 -7.81 2.98
CA ALA A 221 19.41 -6.69 3.94
C ALA A 221 18.02 -6.21 4.42
N SER A 222 16.95 -6.59 3.73
CA SER A 222 15.58 -6.25 4.13
C SER A 222 14.63 -7.43 3.93
N ILE A 223 13.50 -7.40 4.60
CA ILE A 223 12.45 -8.39 4.41
C ILE A 223 11.83 -8.18 3.01
N ASN A 224 11.92 -9.19 2.15
CA ASN A 224 11.22 -9.22 0.86
C ASN A 224 9.75 -9.54 1.11
N CYS A 225 8.91 -8.51 1.01
CA CYS A 225 7.53 -8.56 1.46
C CYS A 225 6.57 -8.91 0.33
N VAL A 226 5.72 -9.91 0.51
CA VAL A 226 4.62 -10.20 -0.41
C VAL A 226 3.37 -9.45 0.01
N ARG A 227 2.90 -8.54 -0.85
CA ARG A 227 1.59 -7.89 -0.74
C ARG A 227 0.55 -8.75 -1.44
N MET A 228 -0.53 -9.09 -0.73
CA MET A 228 -1.67 -9.81 -1.28
C MET A 228 -2.97 -9.15 -0.84
N PHE A 229 -3.87 -8.91 -1.77
CA PHE A 229 -5.20 -8.39 -1.44
C PHE A 229 -6.18 -9.53 -1.26
N THR A 230 -7.05 -9.41 -0.26
CA THR A 230 -8.21 -10.29 -0.09
C THR A 230 -9.48 -9.50 -0.22
N ILE A 231 -10.47 -10.08 -0.89
CA ILE A 231 -11.84 -9.54 -0.97
C ILE A 231 -12.80 -10.61 -0.49
N ASN A 232 -13.51 -10.33 0.60
CA ASN A 232 -14.57 -11.17 1.12
C ASN A 232 -15.91 -10.77 0.47
N LEU A 233 -16.43 -11.65 -0.39
CA LEU A 233 -17.68 -11.42 -1.10
C LEU A 233 -18.93 -11.83 -0.29
N GLY A 234 -18.73 -12.38 0.91
CA GLY A 234 -19.76 -12.96 1.76
C GLY A 234 -19.83 -14.48 1.60
N ASP A 235 -20.57 -15.14 2.52
CA ASP A 235 -20.82 -16.59 2.51
C ASP A 235 -19.55 -17.46 2.43
N GLY A 236 -18.43 -16.95 2.97
CA GLY A 236 -17.13 -17.62 2.94
C GLY A 236 -16.42 -17.58 1.57
N ASP A 237 -16.92 -16.82 0.60
CA ASP A 237 -16.24 -16.59 -0.68
C ASP A 237 -15.19 -15.49 -0.53
N ILE A 238 -14.00 -15.86 -0.09
CA ILE A 238 -12.83 -14.97 0.01
C ILE A 238 -11.94 -15.21 -1.19
N ARG A 239 -11.55 -14.12 -1.84
CA ARG A 239 -10.73 -14.15 -3.04
C ARG A 239 -9.48 -13.33 -2.85
N MET A 240 -8.39 -13.84 -3.43
CA MET A 240 -7.11 -13.14 -3.50
C MET A 240 -6.99 -12.41 -4.82
N TRP A 241 -6.32 -11.25 -4.75
CA TRP A 241 -6.21 -10.38 -5.91
C TRP A 241 -4.85 -9.68 -5.96
N TYR A 242 -4.33 -9.48 -7.16
CA TYR A 242 -3.14 -8.70 -7.48
C TYR A 242 -1.92 -8.90 -6.56
N PRO A 243 -1.45 -10.17 -6.37
CA PRO A 243 -0.27 -10.38 -5.55
C PRO A 243 0.96 -9.79 -6.23
N HIS A 244 1.79 -9.17 -5.42
CA HIS A 244 3.10 -8.72 -5.86
C HIS A 244 4.11 -8.78 -4.70
N ILE A 245 5.38 -8.87 -5.05
CA ILE A 245 6.47 -8.78 -4.08
C ILE A 245 7.09 -7.40 -4.14
N ARG A 246 7.47 -6.90 -3.00
CA ARG A 246 8.38 -5.77 -2.83
C ARG A 246 9.73 -6.34 -2.40
N ILE A 247 10.76 -6.14 -3.22
CA ILE A 247 12.13 -6.56 -2.96
C ILE A 247 12.90 -5.30 -2.58
N GLY A 248 13.62 -5.32 -1.45
CA GLY A 248 14.46 -4.19 -1.04
C GLY A 248 15.57 -3.90 -2.04
N ALA A 249 16.19 -2.75 -1.94
CA ALA A 249 17.33 -2.36 -2.76
C ALA A 249 18.17 -1.30 -2.05
N GLY A 250 19.45 -1.18 -2.44
CA GLY A 250 20.36 -0.12 -1.96
C GLY A 250 20.72 -0.22 -0.48
N GLY A 251 20.71 -1.42 0.12
CA GLY A 251 21.05 -1.64 1.52
C GLY A 251 20.03 -1.11 2.53
N ASN A 252 18.86 -0.68 2.08
CA ASN A 252 17.81 -0.21 2.97
C ASN A 252 17.21 -1.35 3.79
N PHE A 253 17.05 -1.15 5.09
CA PHE A 253 16.39 -2.09 5.98
C PHE A 253 14.89 -2.22 5.69
N ILE A 254 14.24 -1.11 5.32
CA ILE A 254 12.79 -1.08 5.04
C ILE A 254 12.53 -1.32 3.56
N CYS A 255 11.71 -2.30 3.27
CA CYS A 255 11.20 -2.57 1.94
C CYS A 255 9.90 -1.80 1.72
N SER A 256 9.98 -0.53 1.36
CA SER A 256 8.82 0.29 1.02
C SER A 256 8.95 0.93 -0.37
N GLY A 257 7.83 1.29 -0.98
CA GLY A 257 7.85 2.01 -2.25
C GLY A 257 8.58 3.36 -2.18
N ALA A 258 8.71 3.95 -0.99
CA ALA A 258 9.44 5.20 -0.78
C ALA A 258 10.96 5.02 -0.76
N THR A 259 11.46 3.81 -0.47
CA THR A 259 12.89 3.49 -0.35
C THR A 259 13.51 2.91 -1.62
N GLY A 260 12.81 2.94 -2.75
CA GLY A 260 13.34 2.45 -4.03
C GLY A 260 13.22 0.94 -4.21
N SER A 261 12.34 0.27 -3.48
CA SER A 261 12.08 -1.17 -3.63
C SER A 261 11.67 -1.54 -5.04
N VAL A 262 12.08 -2.73 -5.47
CA VAL A 262 11.66 -3.33 -6.74
C VAL A 262 10.33 -4.04 -6.57
N LEU A 263 9.33 -3.63 -7.34
CA LEU A 263 7.99 -4.23 -7.36
C LEU A 263 7.93 -5.27 -8.48
N VAL A 264 7.43 -6.47 -8.19
CA VAL A 264 7.31 -7.55 -9.19
C VAL A 264 5.99 -8.28 -9.03
N GLY A 265 5.30 -8.52 -10.14
CA GLY A 265 4.06 -9.28 -10.17
C GLY A 265 4.27 -10.76 -9.91
N ILE A 266 3.36 -11.36 -9.16
CA ILE A 266 3.34 -12.78 -8.87
C ILE A 266 2.19 -13.42 -9.66
N ASN A 267 2.48 -14.46 -10.39
CA ASN A 267 1.45 -15.28 -11.02
C ASN A 267 0.63 -16.01 -9.96
N MET A 268 -0.64 -15.68 -9.89
CA MET A 268 -1.55 -16.17 -8.84
C MET A 268 -1.66 -17.70 -8.82
N CYS A 269 -1.54 -18.36 -9.98
CA CYS A 269 -1.68 -19.81 -10.08
C CYS A 269 -0.42 -20.57 -9.65
N THR A 270 0.75 -20.02 -9.96
CA THR A 270 2.03 -20.73 -9.85
C THR A 270 2.93 -20.23 -8.72
N GLY A 271 2.73 -18.98 -8.26
CA GLY A 271 3.63 -18.30 -7.34
C GLY A 271 4.95 -17.87 -7.97
N MET A 272 5.05 -17.88 -9.30
CA MET A 272 6.23 -17.41 -10.00
C MET A 272 6.17 -15.89 -10.20
N LEU A 273 7.31 -15.22 -10.11
CA LEU A 273 7.46 -13.84 -10.57
C LEU A 273 7.39 -13.86 -12.10
N ASP A 274 6.32 -13.32 -12.66
CA ASP A 274 6.05 -13.40 -14.10
C ASP A 274 6.19 -12.08 -14.85
N THR A 275 6.43 -10.97 -14.12
CA THR A 275 6.76 -9.68 -14.72
C THR A 275 8.25 -9.35 -14.54
N LEU A 276 8.73 -8.35 -15.25
CA LEU A 276 9.98 -7.67 -14.90
C LEU A 276 9.77 -6.81 -13.65
N GLY A 277 10.85 -6.50 -12.96
CA GLY A 277 10.82 -5.57 -11.85
C GLY A 277 10.57 -4.13 -12.31
N ILE A 278 9.95 -3.34 -11.45
CA ILE A 278 9.74 -1.93 -11.67
C ILE A 278 9.89 -1.19 -10.34
N ASP A 279 10.59 -0.07 -10.35
CA ASP A 279 10.58 0.83 -9.21
C ASP A 279 9.37 1.79 -9.25
N LYS A 280 9.02 2.38 -8.12
CA LYS A 280 7.91 3.33 -7.99
C LYS A 280 8.05 4.54 -8.93
N PHE A 281 9.26 4.90 -9.29
CA PHE A 281 9.56 6.04 -10.15
C PHE A 281 9.63 5.65 -11.63
N ARG A 282 9.49 4.36 -11.96
CA ARG A 282 9.54 3.83 -13.33
C ARG A 282 10.77 4.28 -14.12
N LYS A 283 11.93 4.26 -13.47
CA LYS A 283 13.20 4.61 -14.12
C LYS A 283 13.58 3.63 -15.25
N GLY A 284 12.95 2.46 -15.27
CA GLY A 284 13.13 1.42 -16.26
C GLY A 284 12.58 0.08 -15.79
N LEU A 285 12.60 -0.90 -16.68
CA LEU A 285 12.28 -2.28 -16.35
C LEU A 285 13.56 -2.98 -15.86
N ILE A 286 13.43 -3.73 -14.76
CA ILE A 286 14.53 -4.36 -14.04
C ILE A 286 14.47 -5.87 -14.31
N GLN A 287 15.47 -6.41 -15.00
CA GLN A 287 15.57 -7.83 -15.31
C GLN A 287 16.20 -8.63 -14.18
N GLU A 288 17.24 -8.06 -13.56
CA GLU A 288 18.00 -8.61 -12.46
C GLU A 288 17.99 -7.65 -11.29
N HIS A 289 18.00 -8.17 -10.08
CA HIS A 289 18.02 -7.32 -8.89
C HIS A 289 19.29 -6.46 -8.86
N PRO A 290 19.22 -5.14 -8.59
CA PRO A 290 20.36 -4.24 -8.74
C PRO A 290 21.55 -4.58 -7.82
N ASP A 291 21.31 -5.11 -6.63
CA ASP A 291 22.36 -5.41 -5.66
C ASP A 291 22.85 -6.86 -5.74
N THR A 292 21.95 -7.82 -5.96
CA THR A 292 22.29 -9.26 -5.92
C THR A 292 22.47 -9.88 -7.28
N HIS A 293 22.10 -9.19 -8.37
CA HIS A 293 22.14 -9.67 -9.75
C HIS A 293 21.33 -10.97 -10.00
N ILE A 294 20.42 -11.30 -9.10
CA ILE A 294 19.53 -12.44 -9.26
C ILE A 294 18.47 -12.12 -10.32
N PRO A 295 18.27 -13.01 -11.31
CA PRO A 295 17.17 -12.85 -12.28
C PRO A 295 15.82 -12.82 -11.56
N ILE A 296 15.04 -11.75 -11.82
CA ILE A 296 13.75 -11.53 -11.15
C ILE A 296 12.69 -12.45 -11.73
N LYS A 297 12.50 -12.39 -13.06
CA LYS A 297 11.45 -13.17 -13.72
C LYS A 297 11.79 -14.66 -13.69
N GLY A 298 10.82 -15.46 -13.26
CA GLY A 298 10.97 -16.91 -13.12
C GLY A 298 11.32 -17.36 -11.70
N PHE A 299 11.66 -16.43 -10.78
CA PHE A 299 11.82 -16.78 -9.38
C PHE A 299 10.52 -17.31 -8.80
N LYS A 300 10.58 -18.40 -8.05
CA LYS A 300 9.40 -19.05 -7.47
C LYS A 300 9.29 -18.73 -5.99
N ILE A 301 8.19 -18.09 -5.60
CA ILE A 301 7.87 -17.82 -4.20
C ILE A 301 7.75 -19.16 -3.44
N PRO A 302 8.52 -19.35 -2.35
CA PRO A 302 8.49 -20.59 -1.59
C PRO A 302 7.10 -20.84 -1.00
N ARG A 303 6.68 -22.10 -0.93
CA ARG A 303 5.43 -22.52 -0.30
C ARG A 303 4.21 -21.65 -0.67
N TRP A 304 4.10 -21.23 -1.94
CA TRP A 304 3.07 -20.34 -2.43
C TRP A 304 1.65 -20.70 -2.01
N ARG A 305 1.30 -21.99 -2.07
CA ARG A 305 -0.02 -22.46 -1.64
C ARG A 305 -0.29 -22.19 -0.16
N GLN A 306 0.72 -22.33 0.71
CA GLN A 306 0.58 -22.05 2.14
C GLN A 306 0.34 -20.56 2.36
N LEU A 307 1.04 -19.69 1.64
CA LEU A 307 0.78 -18.24 1.69
C LEU A 307 -0.66 -17.91 1.28
N CYS A 308 -1.16 -18.52 0.20
CA CYS A 308 -2.54 -18.32 -0.22
C CYS A 308 -3.55 -18.74 0.87
N CYS A 309 -3.32 -19.91 1.51
CA CYS A 309 -4.17 -20.37 2.61
C CYS A 309 -4.09 -19.43 3.80
N LYS A 310 -2.89 -18.94 4.15
CA LYS A 310 -2.68 -17.98 5.24
C LYS A 310 -3.44 -16.66 4.97
N ALA A 311 -3.41 -16.15 3.76
CA ALA A 311 -4.12 -14.92 3.40
C ALA A 311 -5.66 -15.06 3.56
N ILE A 312 -6.22 -16.22 3.19
CA ILE A 312 -7.64 -16.51 3.39
C ILE A 312 -7.95 -16.62 4.88
N GLU A 313 -7.14 -17.38 5.63
CA GLU A 313 -7.28 -17.53 7.08
C GLU A 313 -7.29 -16.17 7.81
N MET A 314 -6.37 -15.27 7.45
CA MET A 314 -6.34 -13.93 8.04
C MET A 314 -7.59 -13.13 7.72
N ALA A 315 -8.09 -13.19 6.49
CA ALA A 315 -9.31 -12.50 6.10
C ALA A 315 -10.57 -13.07 6.80
N GLU A 316 -10.60 -14.37 7.12
CA GLU A 316 -11.67 -15.00 7.89
C GLU A 316 -11.73 -14.50 9.33
N ARG A 317 -10.61 -14.07 9.92
CA ARG A 317 -10.54 -13.55 11.29
C ARG A 317 -11.10 -12.13 11.44
N VAL A 318 -11.20 -11.38 10.34
CA VAL A 318 -11.73 -10.01 10.32
C VAL A 318 -12.85 -9.87 9.27
N PRO A 319 -13.95 -10.60 9.40
CA PRO A 319 -14.96 -10.76 8.35
C PRO A 319 -15.69 -9.44 7.99
N THR A 320 -15.67 -8.45 8.86
CA THR A 320 -16.26 -7.13 8.65
C THR A 320 -15.39 -6.18 7.84
N LEU A 321 -14.08 -6.48 7.74
CA LEU A 321 -13.13 -5.82 6.87
C LEU A 321 -12.98 -6.66 5.60
N ARG A 322 -13.83 -6.39 4.63
CA ARG A 322 -13.99 -7.23 3.44
C ARG A 322 -12.95 -7.00 2.36
N TYR A 323 -12.21 -5.89 2.44
CA TYR A 323 -11.10 -5.57 1.54
C TYR A 323 -9.87 -5.23 2.36
N ILE A 324 -8.82 -6.04 2.23
CA ILE A 324 -7.58 -5.89 3.01
C ILE A 324 -6.38 -6.15 2.11
N GLY A 325 -5.34 -5.33 2.25
CA GLY A 325 -4.01 -5.59 1.72
C GLY A 325 -3.10 -6.17 2.79
N TRP A 326 -2.77 -7.44 2.69
CA TRP A 326 -1.90 -8.14 3.62
C TRP A 326 -0.44 -8.05 3.19
N ASP A 327 0.45 -7.82 4.14
CA ASP A 327 1.89 -7.90 3.98
C ASP A 327 2.42 -9.14 4.72
N PHE A 328 3.11 -10.00 3.98
CA PHE A 328 3.65 -11.25 4.50
C PHE A 328 5.18 -11.31 4.35
N ALA A 329 5.85 -11.90 5.34
CA ALA A 329 7.24 -12.30 5.29
C ALA A 329 7.38 -13.81 5.33
N TYR A 330 8.46 -14.32 4.74
CA TYR A 330 8.85 -15.72 4.85
C TYR A 330 10.02 -15.80 5.84
N ASP A 331 9.81 -16.43 6.98
CA ASP A 331 10.74 -16.45 8.09
C ASP A 331 11.80 -17.59 7.98
N LYS A 332 12.76 -17.58 8.90
CA LYS A 332 13.82 -18.58 8.99
C LYS A 332 13.30 -20.00 9.22
N ASP A 333 12.14 -20.15 9.85
CA ASP A 333 11.51 -21.44 10.14
C ASP A 333 10.72 -21.97 8.94
N LYS A 334 10.88 -21.31 7.79
CA LYS A 334 10.23 -21.61 6.51
C LYS A 334 8.70 -21.50 6.59
N GLU A 335 8.22 -20.49 7.29
CA GLU A 335 6.81 -20.20 7.43
C GLU A 335 6.46 -18.80 6.91
N TRP A 336 5.24 -18.64 6.42
CA TRP A 336 4.69 -17.35 6.10
C TRP A 336 4.07 -16.73 7.34
N ILE A 337 4.56 -15.54 7.71
CA ILE A 337 4.10 -14.78 8.87
C ILE A 337 3.53 -13.44 8.42
N VAL A 338 2.60 -12.88 9.21
CA VAL A 338 2.02 -11.57 8.95
C VAL A 338 2.99 -10.49 9.42
N ILE A 339 3.25 -9.52 8.52
CA ILE A 339 3.89 -8.25 8.89
C ILE A 339 2.82 -7.28 9.37
N GLU A 340 1.77 -7.08 8.54
CA GLU A 340 0.64 -6.21 8.82
C GLU A 340 -0.57 -6.50 7.91
N GLY A 341 -1.75 -6.08 8.35
CA GLY A 341 -2.95 -6.00 7.53
C GLY A 341 -3.34 -4.53 7.34
N ASN A 342 -3.59 -4.13 6.11
CA ASN A 342 -3.91 -2.75 5.74
C ASN A 342 -5.36 -2.68 5.27
N GLU A 343 -6.23 -2.08 6.09
CA GLU A 343 -7.65 -1.89 5.81
C GLU A 343 -7.90 -0.78 4.77
N ASN A 344 -6.94 0.12 4.62
CA ASN A 344 -6.94 1.22 3.65
C ASN A 344 -5.95 1.00 2.49
N ALA A 345 -5.76 -0.25 2.08
CA ALA A 345 -4.74 -0.61 1.12
C ALA A 345 -4.99 -0.02 -0.29
N GLU A 346 -4.01 0.71 -0.80
CA GLU A 346 -4.03 1.26 -2.16
C GLU A 346 -3.60 0.23 -3.20
N LEU A 347 -4.27 0.26 -4.35
CA LEU A 347 -3.98 -0.61 -5.51
C LEU A 347 -2.90 -0.07 -6.44
N SER A 348 -2.41 1.15 -6.22
CA SER A 348 -1.49 1.84 -7.14
C SER A 348 -0.25 1.00 -7.47
N GLY A 349 0.40 0.37 -6.48
CA GLY A 349 1.56 -0.51 -6.69
C GLY A 349 1.22 -1.75 -7.54
N SER A 350 0.10 -2.39 -7.27
CA SER A 350 -0.35 -3.55 -8.04
C SER A 350 -0.72 -3.17 -9.48
N GLN A 351 -1.40 -2.05 -9.66
CA GLN A 351 -1.78 -1.56 -10.98
C GLN A 351 -0.58 -1.04 -11.78
N LEU A 352 0.46 -0.55 -11.10
CA LEU A 352 1.72 -0.19 -11.73
C LEU A 352 2.36 -1.40 -12.43
N ILE A 353 2.26 -2.57 -11.82
CA ILE A 353 2.87 -3.83 -12.29
C ILE A 353 1.99 -4.51 -13.35
N HIS A 354 0.70 -4.67 -13.03
CA HIS A 354 -0.23 -5.48 -13.81
C HIS A 354 -1.02 -4.69 -14.87
N GLY A 355 -0.87 -3.36 -14.87
CA GLY A 355 -1.67 -2.47 -15.70
C GLY A 355 -3.10 -2.32 -15.17
N GLY A 356 -3.83 -1.39 -15.76
CA GLY A 356 -5.22 -1.10 -15.43
C GLY A 356 -6.18 -2.06 -16.09
N ASN A 357 -6.34 -3.28 -15.59
CA ASN A 357 -7.28 -4.24 -16.13
C ASN A 357 -8.66 -4.21 -15.45
N VAL A 358 -9.12 -3.02 -15.05
CA VAL A 358 -10.44 -2.83 -14.43
C VAL A 358 -11.60 -3.12 -15.41
N ARG A 359 -11.34 -3.18 -16.72
CA ARG A 359 -12.35 -3.69 -17.68
C ARG A 359 -12.82 -5.10 -17.36
N SER A 360 -12.04 -5.88 -16.66
CA SER A 360 -12.50 -7.17 -16.13
C SER A 360 -13.46 -7.00 -14.94
N LEU A 361 -13.47 -5.86 -14.29
CA LEU A 361 -14.41 -5.46 -13.24
C LEU A 361 -15.60 -4.67 -13.78
N LYS A 362 -15.40 -3.94 -14.88
CA LYS A 362 -16.44 -3.18 -15.58
C LYS A 362 -16.89 -3.99 -16.78
N THR A 363 -17.87 -4.87 -16.63
CA THR A 363 -18.59 -5.35 -17.80
C THR A 363 -19.63 -4.33 -18.22
N SER A 364 -19.52 -3.97 -19.47
CA SER A 364 -20.61 -3.47 -20.32
C SER A 364 -21.60 -2.52 -19.66
N SER A 365 -21.59 -1.36 -20.12
CA SER A 365 -22.47 -0.24 -19.91
C SER A 365 -21.99 0.66 -18.82
N ALA A 366 -21.40 1.67 -19.25
CA ALA A 366 -21.89 2.80 -18.65
C ALA A 366 -21.04 3.90 -18.33
N THR A 367 -21.41 4.81 -18.78
CA THR A 367 -21.57 6.14 -18.14
C THR A 367 -21.41 6.02 -16.63
N ILE A 368 -20.29 6.53 -16.15
CA ILE A 368 -20.15 6.90 -14.72
C ILE A 368 -21.33 7.83 -14.46
N PRO A 369 -22.27 7.47 -13.57
CA PRO A 369 -23.35 8.38 -13.28
C PRO A 369 -22.79 9.66 -12.68
N PRO A 370 -23.31 10.81 -13.05
CA PRO A 370 -22.96 12.05 -12.40
C PRO A 370 -23.30 11.95 -10.91
N LYS A 371 -22.48 12.60 -10.10
CA LYS A 371 -22.61 12.79 -8.65
C LYS A 371 -24.04 12.60 -8.15
N ASN A 372 -24.22 11.75 -7.15
CA ASN A 372 -25.27 11.71 -6.14
C ASN A 372 -26.27 10.57 -6.12
N THR A 373 -26.22 9.58 -6.99
CA THR A 373 -27.11 8.43 -6.81
C THR A 373 -26.45 7.15 -7.29
N GLY A 374 -26.13 6.24 -6.40
CA GLY A 374 -26.00 4.85 -6.81
C GLY A 374 -24.64 4.16 -6.74
N GLY A 375 -23.67 4.69 -6.05
CA GLY A 375 -22.37 4.01 -5.89
C GLY A 375 -22.48 2.55 -5.42
N ARG A 376 -23.47 2.22 -4.60
CA ARG A 376 -23.71 0.85 -4.10
C ARG A 376 -24.11 -0.16 -5.18
N ALA A 377 -24.90 0.27 -6.17
CA ALA A 377 -25.35 -0.64 -7.22
C ALA A 377 -24.22 -1.00 -8.20
N ASN A 378 -23.39 -0.04 -8.57
CA ASN A 378 -22.25 -0.25 -9.47
C ASN A 378 -21.17 -1.13 -8.81
N ILE A 379 -20.84 -0.89 -7.54
CA ILE A 379 -19.89 -1.71 -6.79
C ILE A 379 -20.36 -3.17 -6.71
N ARG A 380 -21.66 -3.42 -6.45
CA ARG A 380 -22.21 -4.79 -6.45
C ARG A 380 -22.10 -5.47 -7.82
N GLN A 381 -22.29 -4.73 -8.89
CA GLN A 381 -22.18 -5.25 -10.25
C GLN A 381 -20.73 -5.54 -10.61
N ASP A 382 -19.81 -4.64 -10.25
CA ASP A 382 -18.37 -4.82 -10.43
C ASP A 382 -17.85 -6.05 -9.69
N LEU A 383 -18.26 -6.26 -8.43
CA LEU A 383 -17.91 -7.43 -7.64
C LEU A 383 -18.46 -8.75 -8.22
N ARG A 384 -19.67 -8.74 -8.79
CA ARG A 384 -20.23 -9.92 -9.49
C ARG A 384 -19.46 -10.26 -10.76
N THR A 385 -18.83 -9.29 -11.38
CA THR A 385 -18.07 -9.46 -12.62
C THR A 385 -16.66 -9.96 -12.38
N LEU A 386 -16.03 -9.60 -11.25
CA LEU A 386 -14.82 -10.25 -10.73
C LEU A 386 -14.98 -11.78 -10.75
N ASN A 387 -16.22 -12.22 -10.56
CA ASN A 387 -16.57 -13.63 -10.50
C ASN A 387 -16.41 -14.38 -11.85
N ARG A 388 -16.48 -13.71 -13.00
CA ARG A 388 -16.64 -14.40 -14.28
C ARG A 388 -15.40 -14.46 -15.17
N ARG A 389 -14.39 -13.59 -15.00
CA ARG A 389 -13.33 -13.43 -16.01
C ARG A 389 -11.88 -13.54 -15.52
N HIS A 390 -11.58 -13.38 -14.24
CA HIS A 390 -10.25 -13.69 -13.73
C HIS A 390 -10.20 -15.15 -13.26
N ARG A 391 -9.09 -15.82 -13.56
CA ARG A 391 -8.71 -17.09 -12.91
C ARG A 391 -8.40 -16.80 -11.43
N VAL A 392 -9.44 -16.43 -10.69
CA VAL A 392 -9.40 -16.34 -9.24
C VAL A 392 -9.42 -17.77 -8.74
N LEU A 393 -8.33 -18.24 -8.18
CA LEU A 393 -8.27 -19.56 -7.59
C LEU A 393 -9.25 -19.63 -6.41
N LYS A 394 -10.28 -20.46 -6.53
CA LYS A 394 -10.90 -21.06 -5.36
C LYS A 394 -9.87 -22.04 -4.79
N VAL A 395 -9.11 -21.61 -3.79
CA VAL A 395 -8.33 -22.56 -3.02
C VAL A 395 -9.33 -23.32 -2.15
N LYS A 396 -9.49 -24.63 -2.44
CA LYS A 396 -10.23 -25.49 -1.53
C LYS A 396 -9.56 -25.39 -0.16
N ARG A 397 -10.36 -25.31 0.92
CA ARG A 397 -9.87 -25.32 2.30
C ARG A 397 -8.73 -26.31 2.43
N CYS A 398 -7.63 -25.85 3.00
CA CYS A 398 -6.52 -26.71 3.38
C CYS A 398 -7.02 -27.58 4.54
N THR A 399 -7.43 -28.81 4.26
CA THR A 399 -7.59 -29.88 5.27
C THR A 399 -6.26 -30.55 5.44
#